data_27989d17b5e95fcbeed4d9c2508ea220
#
_entry.id   27989d17b5e95fcbeed4d9c2508ea220
#
_cell.length_a   1.000
_cell.length_b   1.000
_cell.length_c   1.000
_cell.angle_alpha   90.00
_cell.angle_beta   90.00
_cell.angle_gamma   90.00
#
_symmetry.space_group_name_H-M   'P 1'
#
loop_
_entity.id
_entity.type
_entity.pdbx_description
1 polymer ?
#
loop_
_entity_poly.entity_id
_entity_poly.type
_entity_poly.pdbx_seq_one_letter_code
_entity_poly.pdbx_strand_id
1 'polypeptide(L)'
;MTLKVDETEQGVWTVLQIRGELDLVSSPVVRQSVHEAVAEGRHDVVLDLSGVFFCDSSGVNVLIASRRLMKSCGGRLRLILPARGAEDGSHVNKVLGALGVRRLFEVYPDADSATDDRSHPLTA
;
A
#
# COMPACT_ATOMS: atom_id res chain seq x y z
N MET A 1 -4.14 19.77 3.23
CA MET A 1 -4.03 18.32 3.14
C MET A 1 -3.33 17.96 1.84
N THR A 2 -2.34 17.12 1.92
CA THR A 2 -1.57 16.75 0.75
C THR A 2 -1.33 15.25 0.74
N LEU A 3 -1.65 14.65 -0.39
CA LEU A 3 -1.26 13.28 -0.68
C LEU A 3 -0.72 13.26 -2.10
N LYS A 4 0.40 12.60 -2.28
CA LYS A 4 0.98 12.39 -3.61
C LYS A 4 1.11 10.91 -3.88
N VAL A 5 0.84 10.53 -5.13
CA VAL A 5 1.07 9.17 -5.62
C VAL A 5 1.99 9.27 -6.83
N ASP A 6 3.15 8.63 -6.74
CA ASP A 6 4.07 8.50 -7.86
C ASP A 6 4.09 7.05 -8.31
N GLU A 7 4.02 6.84 -9.60
CA GLU A 7 4.02 5.49 -10.17
C GLU A 7 5.37 5.18 -10.81
N THR A 8 5.95 4.05 -10.46
CA THR A 8 7.15 3.53 -11.10
C THR A 8 6.95 2.07 -11.43
N GLU A 9 7.76 1.56 -12.35
CA GLU A 9 7.73 0.15 -12.70
C GLU A 9 9.04 -0.50 -12.30
N GLN A 10 8.96 -1.71 -11.73
CA GLN A 10 10.11 -2.49 -11.33
C GLN A 10 9.85 -3.95 -11.67
N GLY A 11 10.42 -4.40 -12.77
CA GLY A 11 10.12 -5.71 -13.35
C GLY A 11 8.67 -5.74 -13.81
N VAL A 12 7.94 -6.77 -13.40
CA VAL A 12 6.50 -6.89 -13.69
C VAL A 12 5.63 -6.11 -12.71
N TRP A 13 6.23 -5.50 -11.71
CA TRP A 13 5.53 -4.82 -10.64
C TRP A 13 5.34 -3.34 -10.95
N THR A 14 4.16 -2.83 -10.62
CA THR A 14 3.87 -1.40 -10.58
C THR A 14 3.94 -0.96 -9.14
N VAL A 15 4.83 -0.03 -8.84
CA VAL A 15 5.00 0.50 -7.49
C VAL A 15 4.32 1.85 -7.42
N LEU A 16 3.30 1.95 -6.58
CA LEU A 16 2.60 3.20 -6.29
C LEU A 16 3.16 3.74 -4.98
N GLN A 17 3.98 4.77 -5.09
CA GLN A 17 4.60 5.41 -3.94
C GLN A 17 3.67 6.50 -3.42
N ILE A 18 3.12 6.27 -2.23
CA ILE A 18 2.12 7.14 -1.63
C ILE A 18 2.76 7.91 -0.49
N ARG A 19 2.62 9.23 -0.52
CA ARG A 19 3.22 10.11 0.49
C ARG A 19 2.19 11.12 0.99
N GLY A 20 2.20 11.35 2.29
CA GLY A 20 1.35 12.34 2.93
C GLY A 20 0.31 11.74 3.86
N GLU A 21 -0.87 12.31 3.85
CA GLU A 21 -1.98 11.90 4.72
C GLU A 21 -2.97 11.06 3.94
N LEU A 22 -3.26 9.87 4.44
CA LEU A 22 -4.22 8.95 3.84
C LEU A 22 -5.51 8.96 4.66
N ASP A 23 -6.45 9.80 4.28
CA ASP A 23 -7.68 10.08 4.99
C ASP A 23 -8.91 10.00 4.08
N LEU A 24 -10.07 10.39 4.61
CA LEU A 24 -11.32 10.38 3.87
C LEU A 24 -11.25 11.19 2.57
N VAL A 25 -10.56 12.33 2.60
CA VAL A 25 -10.49 13.24 1.45
C VAL A 25 -9.51 12.70 0.40
N SER A 26 -8.39 12.12 0.83
CA SER A 26 -7.32 11.69 -0.07
C SER A 26 -7.45 10.24 -0.54
N SER A 27 -8.17 9.39 0.20
CA SER A 27 -8.26 7.97 -0.15
C SER A 27 -8.78 7.71 -1.57
N PRO A 28 -9.70 8.52 -2.15
CA PRO A 28 -10.10 8.33 -3.55
C PRO A 28 -8.95 8.45 -4.55
N VAL A 29 -7.92 9.22 -4.25
CA VAL A 29 -6.75 9.33 -5.13
C VAL A 29 -6.02 8.00 -5.23
N VAL A 30 -5.84 7.32 -4.11
CA VAL A 30 -5.20 6.00 -4.08
C VAL A 30 -6.08 4.98 -4.81
N ARG A 31 -7.38 4.99 -4.54
CA ARG A 31 -8.32 4.11 -5.22
C ARG A 31 -8.23 4.27 -6.73
N GLN A 32 -8.24 5.51 -7.21
CA GLN A 32 -8.14 5.82 -8.63
C GLN A 32 -6.85 5.27 -9.22
N SER A 33 -5.72 5.45 -8.54
CA SER A 33 -4.43 4.97 -9.03
C SER A 33 -4.40 3.45 -9.17
N VAL A 34 -4.97 2.72 -8.22
CA VAL A 34 -5.04 1.26 -8.29
C VAL A 34 -5.96 0.81 -9.43
N HIS A 35 -7.12 1.45 -9.57
CA HIS A 35 -8.06 1.12 -10.65
C HIS A 35 -7.44 1.38 -12.03
N GLU A 36 -6.71 2.46 -12.18
CA GLU A 36 -6.02 2.77 -13.44
C GLU A 36 -4.97 1.72 -13.78
N ALA A 37 -4.19 1.29 -12.78
CA ALA A 37 -3.19 0.24 -12.99
C ALA A 37 -3.85 -1.05 -13.48
N VAL A 38 -4.93 -1.47 -12.85
CA VAL A 38 -5.68 -2.67 -13.24
C VAL A 38 -6.27 -2.51 -14.65
N ALA A 39 -6.83 -1.35 -14.96
CA ALA A 39 -7.41 -1.08 -16.27
C ALA A 39 -6.37 -1.13 -17.39
N GLU A 40 -5.11 -0.82 -17.07
CA GLU A 40 -3.98 -0.89 -17.99
C GLU A 40 -3.35 -2.29 -18.07
N GLY A 41 -3.95 -3.27 -17.41
CA GLY A 41 -3.43 -4.63 -17.39
C GLY A 41 -2.30 -4.88 -16.40
N ARG A 42 -2.08 -3.98 -15.47
CA ARG A 42 -1.02 -4.10 -14.45
C ARG A 42 -1.61 -4.73 -13.20
N HIS A 43 -1.39 -6.02 -13.05
CA HIS A 43 -2.03 -6.80 -11.99
C HIS A 43 -1.08 -7.17 -10.84
N ASP A 44 0.15 -6.67 -10.86
CA ASP A 44 1.12 -6.86 -9.78
C ASP A 44 1.46 -5.48 -9.24
N VAL A 45 0.90 -5.13 -8.09
CA VAL A 45 0.96 -3.78 -7.55
C VAL A 45 1.55 -3.79 -6.15
N VAL A 46 2.49 -2.89 -5.92
CA VAL A 46 3.03 -2.58 -4.59
C VAL A 46 2.51 -1.20 -4.18
N LEU A 47 1.88 -1.12 -3.02
CA LEU A 47 1.53 0.16 -2.40
C LEU A 47 2.62 0.49 -1.39
N ASP A 48 3.44 1.47 -1.71
CA ASP A 48 4.52 1.92 -0.84
C ASP A 48 4.00 3.04 0.05
N LEU A 49 3.76 2.72 1.31
CA LEU A 49 3.24 3.65 2.30
C LEU A 49 4.33 4.19 3.22
N SER A 50 5.60 4.00 2.88
CA SER A 50 6.70 4.44 3.75
C SER A 50 6.72 5.95 3.98
N GLY A 51 6.14 6.73 3.08
CA GLY A 51 6.01 8.17 3.21
C GLY A 51 4.67 8.65 3.77
N VAL A 52 3.81 7.74 4.22
CA VAL A 52 2.52 8.09 4.80
C VAL A 52 2.69 8.26 6.30
N PHE A 53 2.32 9.42 6.81
CA PHE A 53 2.46 9.73 8.24
C PHE A 53 1.13 9.80 8.99
N PHE A 54 0.02 9.70 8.30
CA PHE A 54 -1.31 9.67 8.89
C PHE A 54 -2.21 8.73 8.09
N CYS A 55 -3.01 7.94 8.79
CA CYS A 55 -3.96 7.03 8.16
C CYS A 55 -5.17 6.87 9.08
N ASP A 56 -6.36 7.17 8.58
CA ASP A 56 -7.60 6.92 9.31
C ASP A 56 -8.31 5.65 8.78
N SER A 57 -9.53 5.39 9.27
CA SER A 57 -10.27 4.22 8.84
C SER A 57 -10.62 4.24 7.34
N SER A 58 -10.76 5.42 6.74
CA SER A 58 -11.00 5.55 5.31
C SER A 58 -9.77 5.10 4.51
N GLY A 59 -8.58 5.43 5.00
CA GLY A 59 -7.34 4.96 4.41
C GLY A 59 -7.21 3.44 4.49
N VAL A 60 -7.53 2.88 5.65
CA VAL A 60 -7.51 1.41 5.82
C VAL A 60 -8.52 0.75 4.88
N ASN A 61 -9.70 1.34 4.73
CA ASN A 61 -10.73 0.80 3.83
C ASN A 61 -10.25 0.78 2.38
N VAL A 62 -9.51 1.79 1.92
CA VAL A 62 -9.01 1.79 0.55
C VAL A 62 -7.94 0.72 0.34
N LEU A 63 -7.14 0.44 1.36
CA LEU A 63 -6.16 -0.67 1.30
C LEU A 63 -6.88 -2.02 1.17
N ILE A 64 -7.92 -2.23 1.97
CA ILE A 64 -8.73 -3.45 1.92
C ILE A 64 -9.43 -3.57 0.57
N ALA A 65 -10.01 -2.48 0.07
CA ALA A 65 -10.67 -2.48 -1.24
C ALA A 65 -9.68 -2.80 -2.36
N SER A 66 -8.47 -2.27 -2.29
CA SER A 66 -7.40 -2.56 -3.25
C SER A 66 -7.04 -4.05 -3.25
N ARG A 67 -6.94 -4.64 -2.06
CA ARG A 67 -6.67 -6.07 -1.93
C ARG A 67 -7.78 -6.90 -2.57
N ARG A 68 -9.03 -6.54 -2.33
CA ARG A 68 -10.19 -7.23 -2.91
C ARG A 68 -10.20 -7.13 -4.44
N LEU A 69 -9.91 -5.93 -4.95
CA LEU A 69 -9.84 -5.72 -6.40
C LEU A 69 -8.76 -6.59 -7.02
N MET A 70 -7.57 -6.61 -6.45
CA MET A 70 -6.47 -7.41 -6.98
C MET A 70 -6.81 -8.90 -6.96
N LYS A 71 -7.43 -9.39 -5.89
CA LYS A 71 -7.88 -10.78 -5.82
C LYS A 71 -8.90 -11.10 -6.90
N SER A 72 -9.83 -10.19 -7.16
CA SER A 72 -10.88 -10.42 -8.14
C SER A 72 -10.35 -10.51 -9.58
N CYS A 73 -9.24 -9.87 -9.88
CA CYS A 73 -8.63 -9.93 -11.20
C CYS A 73 -7.44 -10.90 -11.31
N GLY A 74 -7.23 -11.70 -10.26
CA GLY A 74 -6.12 -12.66 -10.23
C GLY A 74 -4.75 -12.02 -10.04
N GLY A 75 -4.72 -10.79 -9.54
CA GLY A 75 -3.49 -10.04 -9.34
C GLY A 75 -2.88 -10.24 -7.97
N ARG A 76 -1.79 -9.53 -7.73
CA ARG A 76 -1.06 -9.56 -6.46
C ARG A 76 -0.93 -8.16 -5.91
N LEU A 77 -1.10 -8.02 -4.59
CA LEU A 77 -0.90 -6.76 -3.89
C LEU A 77 0.08 -6.95 -2.74
N ARG A 78 1.08 -6.09 -2.69
CA ARG A 78 2.06 -6.07 -1.60
C ARG A 78 2.14 -4.67 -1.03
N LEU A 79 2.48 -4.57 0.25
CA LEU A 79 2.62 -3.30 0.95
C LEU A 79 4.03 -3.09 1.45
N ILE A 80 4.45 -1.83 1.45
CA ILE A 80 5.60 -1.37 2.21
C ILE A 80 5.02 -0.41 3.24
N LEU A 81 5.26 -0.68 4.52
CA LEU A 81 4.79 0.18 5.61
C LEU A 81 5.92 1.04 6.14
N PRO A 82 5.62 2.16 6.81
CA PRO A 82 6.65 2.95 7.47
C PRO A 82 7.44 2.09 8.45
N ALA A 83 8.73 2.37 8.58
CA ALA A 83 9.60 1.61 9.47
C ALA A 83 9.11 1.71 10.92
N ARG A 84 9.24 0.63 11.68
CA ARG A 84 8.92 0.64 13.10
C ARG A 84 9.84 1.63 13.81
N GLY A 85 9.26 2.45 14.71
CA GLY A 85 10.00 3.47 15.42
C GLY A 85 10.26 4.73 14.62
N ALA A 86 9.86 4.78 13.35
CA ALA A 86 9.90 6.02 12.60
C ALA A 86 8.90 7.00 13.23
N GLU A 87 9.37 8.18 13.54
CA GLU A 87 8.56 9.18 14.23
C GLU A 87 7.26 9.46 13.48
N ASP A 88 7.36 9.69 12.18
CA ASP A 88 6.21 10.03 11.35
C ASP A 88 5.39 8.82 10.89
N GLY A 89 5.97 7.62 10.92
CA GLY A 89 5.33 6.42 10.37
C GLY A 89 4.62 5.56 11.41
N SER A 90 4.84 5.82 12.70
CA SER A 90 4.30 4.97 13.77
C SER A 90 2.77 4.97 13.79
N HIS A 91 2.14 6.07 13.39
CA HIS A 91 0.68 6.18 13.36
C HIS A 91 0.04 5.14 12.46
N VAL A 92 0.57 4.99 11.24
CA VAL A 92 0.03 4.02 10.27
C VAL A 92 0.11 2.60 10.82
N ASN A 93 1.26 2.23 11.38
CA ASN A 93 1.46 0.91 11.98
C ASN A 93 0.50 0.67 13.14
N LYS A 94 0.27 1.68 13.98
CA LYS A 94 -0.65 1.58 15.11
C LYS A 94 -2.09 1.38 14.64
N VAL A 95 -2.53 2.12 13.65
CA VAL A 95 -3.90 2.03 13.13
C VAL A 95 -4.14 0.64 12.53
N LEU A 96 -3.24 0.15 11.70
CA LEU A 96 -3.38 -1.18 11.10
C LEU A 96 -3.36 -2.28 12.16
N GLY A 97 -2.50 -2.15 13.16
CA GLY A 97 -2.45 -3.10 14.28
C GLY A 97 -3.72 -3.08 15.12
N ALA A 98 -4.20 -1.89 15.48
CA ALA A 98 -5.40 -1.73 16.31
C ALA A 98 -6.65 -2.29 15.64
N LEU A 99 -6.76 -2.17 14.31
CA LEU A 99 -7.88 -2.70 13.55
C LEU A 99 -7.71 -4.19 13.20
N GLY A 100 -6.56 -4.78 13.51
CA GLY A 100 -6.30 -6.19 13.24
C GLY A 100 -6.23 -6.56 11.78
N VAL A 101 -5.96 -5.60 10.90
CA VAL A 101 -5.99 -5.82 9.45
C VAL A 101 -4.62 -6.02 8.83
N ARG A 102 -3.53 -5.73 9.56
CA ARG A 102 -2.18 -5.85 9.01
C ARG A 102 -1.89 -7.24 8.47
N ARG A 103 -2.38 -8.27 9.14
CA ARG A 103 -2.20 -9.67 8.73
C ARG A 103 -2.87 -10.04 7.42
N LEU A 104 -3.75 -9.18 6.89
CA LEU A 104 -4.39 -9.40 5.60
C LEU A 104 -3.43 -9.14 4.44
N PHE A 105 -2.32 -8.48 4.70
CA PHE A 105 -1.41 -8.00 3.66
C PHE A 105 -0.04 -8.65 3.74
N GLU A 106 0.57 -8.83 2.57
CA GLU A 106 1.99 -9.15 2.47
C GLU A 106 2.78 -7.86 2.58
N VAL A 107 3.55 -7.73 3.65
CA VAL A 107 4.31 -6.51 3.96
C VAL A 107 5.79 -6.77 3.76
N TYR A 108 6.47 -5.85 3.11
CA TYR A 108 7.89 -5.91 2.81
C TYR A 108 8.59 -4.65 3.33
N PRO A 109 9.90 -4.72 3.62
CA PRO A 109 10.61 -3.56 4.18
C PRO A 109 10.93 -2.46 3.16
N ASP A 110 11.03 -2.82 1.89
CA ASP A 110 11.43 -1.88 0.83
C ASP A 110 10.92 -2.36 -0.54
N ALA A 111 11.09 -1.51 -1.55
CA ALA A 111 10.62 -1.81 -2.90
C ALA A 111 11.39 -2.97 -3.54
N ASP A 112 12.68 -3.10 -3.26
CA ASP A 112 13.47 -4.18 -3.84
C ASP A 112 12.98 -5.55 -3.38
N SER A 113 12.72 -5.71 -2.08
CA SER A 113 12.19 -6.97 -1.56
C SER A 113 10.73 -7.17 -1.96
N ALA A 114 9.93 -6.10 -2.01
CA ALA A 114 8.52 -6.20 -2.38
C ALA A 114 8.32 -6.62 -3.84
N THR A 115 9.31 -6.40 -4.70
CA THR A 115 9.25 -6.75 -6.12
C THR A 115 10.09 -7.97 -6.49
N ASP A 116 10.69 -8.61 -5.49
CA ASP A 116 11.49 -9.83 -5.69
C ASP A 116 10.67 -11.04 -5.23
N ASP A 117 10.29 -11.90 -6.17
CA ASP A 117 9.49 -13.09 -5.86
C ASP A 117 10.21 -14.12 -4.99
N ARG A 118 11.53 -13.95 -4.79
CA ARG A 118 12.31 -14.80 -3.89
C ARG A 118 12.27 -14.30 -2.44
N SER A 119 11.82 -13.08 -2.21
CA SER A 119 11.70 -12.51 -0.88
C SER A 119 10.46 -13.06 -0.16
N HIS A 120 10.52 -13.02 1.17
CA HIS A 120 9.37 -13.41 2.00
C HIS A 120 8.81 -12.18 2.71
N PRO A 121 7.46 -12.10 2.87
CA PRO A 121 6.87 -11.00 3.60
C PRO A 121 7.32 -11.00 5.07
N LEU A 122 7.29 -9.82 5.65
CA LEU A 122 7.54 -9.65 7.08
C LEU A 122 6.38 -10.28 7.86
N THR A 123 6.72 -10.99 8.91
CA THR A 123 5.69 -11.52 9.81
C THR A 123 5.17 -10.42 10.74
N ALA A 124 3.92 -10.55 11.15
CA ALA A 124 3.28 -9.58 12.04
C ALA A 124 3.91 -9.59 13.44
#